data_851056c79e1ff77a14cf96e52a656091
#
_entry.id   851056c79e1ff77a14cf96e52a656091
#
_cell.length_a   1.000
_cell.length_b   1.000
_cell.length_c   1.000
_cell.angle_alpha   90.00
_cell.angle_beta   90.00
_cell.angle_gamma   90.00
#
_symmetry.space_group_name_H-M   'P 1'
#
loop_
_entity.id
_entity.type
_entity.pdbx_description
1 polymer ?
#
loop_
_entity_poly.entity_id
_entity_poly.type
_entity_poly.pdbx_seq_one_letter_code
_entity_poly.pdbx_strand_id
1 'polypeptide(L)'
;GLHTLQLNNGTYKSCNSYFGNTYKRTIEKYKDSYYSVDNWANHVKSFGLGQFLGTDMPIGAKGLVPTSKMYKKMYNGAPIRSSYIISNSIGQGEVLTSPIQLANMMAVVANQGYYYTPHIVKKIKGQPLDKKFTTKHYSTIDKQYFPPMIQGLADVYNVGTASTLKVEGLQ
;
A
#
# COMPACT_ATOMS: atom_id res chain seq x y z
N GLY A 1 -15.66 26.53 6.76
CA GLY A 1 -14.79 25.84 7.71
C GLY A 1 -14.17 24.62 7.05
N LEU A 2 -12.85 24.53 7.03
CA LEU A 2 -12.12 23.32 6.64
C LEU A 2 -12.43 22.24 7.68
N HIS A 3 -13.36 21.34 7.36
CA HIS A 3 -13.58 20.16 8.18
C HIS A 3 -12.33 19.30 8.15
N THR A 4 -11.69 19.13 9.29
CA THR A 4 -10.57 18.20 9.46
C THR A 4 -11.14 16.79 9.28
N LEU A 5 -10.91 16.18 8.11
CA LEU A 5 -11.33 14.79 7.86
C LEU A 5 -10.43 13.86 8.67
N GLN A 6 -11.04 12.92 9.37
CA GLN A 6 -10.34 11.80 9.99
C GLN A 6 -10.05 10.72 8.95
N LEU A 7 -9.12 9.79 9.24
CA LEU A 7 -8.70 8.72 8.34
C LEU A 7 -9.90 7.93 7.78
N ASN A 8 -10.82 7.53 8.65
CA ASN A 8 -11.99 6.78 8.26
C ASN A 8 -12.85 7.58 7.26
N ASN A 9 -13.15 8.86 7.53
CA ASN A 9 -13.92 9.71 6.63
C ASN A 9 -13.21 9.95 5.28
N GLY A 10 -11.89 10.11 5.31
CA GLY A 10 -11.07 10.21 4.11
C GLY A 10 -11.14 8.95 3.25
N THR A 11 -11.16 7.78 3.90
CA THR A 11 -11.20 6.48 3.26
C THR A 11 -12.57 6.21 2.64
N TYR A 12 -13.66 6.23 3.40
CA TYR A 12 -14.97 5.85 2.86
C TYR A 12 -15.53 6.84 1.83
N LYS A 13 -15.09 8.10 1.86
CA LYS A 13 -15.42 9.12 0.85
C LYS A 13 -14.45 9.14 -0.33
N SER A 14 -13.44 8.27 -0.35
CA SER A 14 -12.39 8.25 -1.38
C SER A 14 -11.78 9.63 -1.63
N CYS A 15 -11.45 10.35 -0.56
CA CYS A 15 -11.08 11.76 -0.62
C CYS A 15 -9.62 11.95 -1.04
N ASN A 16 -9.37 12.19 -2.33
CA ASN A 16 -8.03 12.45 -2.87
C ASN A 16 -7.31 13.60 -2.16
N SER A 17 -8.03 14.68 -1.82
CA SER A 17 -7.44 15.83 -1.11
C SER A 17 -6.95 15.44 0.28
N TYR A 18 -7.64 14.55 0.98
CA TYR A 18 -7.20 14.03 2.27
C TYR A 18 -5.87 13.26 2.15
N PHE A 19 -5.82 12.29 1.22
CA PHE A 19 -4.61 11.49 1.00
C PHE A 19 -3.46 12.33 0.44
N GLY A 20 -3.73 13.26 -0.49
CA GLY A 20 -2.74 14.19 -1.02
C GLY A 20 -2.11 15.05 0.08
N ASN A 21 -2.92 15.63 0.95
CA ASN A 21 -2.40 16.43 2.08
C ASN A 21 -1.63 15.58 3.10
N THR A 22 -2.07 14.34 3.37
CA THR A 22 -1.35 13.42 4.25
C THR A 22 0.01 13.06 3.66
N TYR A 23 0.06 12.72 2.37
CA TYR A 23 1.30 12.42 1.66
C TYR A 23 2.25 13.62 1.64
N LYS A 24 1.73 14.80 1.31
CA LYS A 24 2.50 16.05 1.36
C LYS A 24 3.18 16.22 2.72
N ARG A 25 2.44 16.11 3.82
CA ARG A 25 2.99 16.21 5.18
C ARG A 25 4.05 15.13 5.45
N THR A 26 3.86 13.92 4.93
CA THR A 26 4.82 12.82 5.07
C THR A 26 6.14 13.15 4.36
N ILE A 27 6.07 13.67 3.12
CA ILE A 27 7.26 14.02 2.34
C ILE A 27 7.94 15.28 2.87
N GLU A 28 7.20 16.22 3.42
CA GLU A 28 7.73 17.46 3.99
C GLU A 28 8.14 17.34 5.48
N LYS A 29 7.99 16.15 6.08
CA LYS A 29 8.33 15.91 7.50
C LYS A 29 9.81 16.11 7.80
N TYR A 30 10.68 15.79 6.88
CA TYR A 30 12.13 15.92 7.03
C TYR A 30 12.67 16.97 6.05
N LYS A 31 13.77 17.66 6.43
CA LYS A 31 14.43 18.65 5.55
C LYS A 31 14.94 18.05 4.25
N ASP A 32 15.38 16.77 4.29
CA ASP A 32 15.80 16.03 3.11
C ASP A 32 14.60 15.31 2.48
N SER A 33 14.14 15.84 1.35
CA SER A 33 13.02 15.27 0.61
C SER A 33 13.33 13.88 0.04
N TYR A 34 14.59 13.57 -0.27
CA TYR A 34 15.00 12.25 -0.73
C TYR A 34 14.92 11.21 0.38
N TYR A 35 15.34 11.58 1.59
CA TYR A 35 15.16 10.73 2.77
C TYR A 35 13.67 10.47 3.04
N SER A 36 12.83 11.49 2.94
CA SER A 36 11.38 11.36 3.14
C SER A 36 10.75 10.39 2.14
N VAL A 37 11.15 10.48 0.87
CA VAL A 37 10.69 9.57 -0.19
C VAL A 37 11.11 8.13 0.10
N ASP A 38 12.37 7.89 0.47
CA ASP A 38 12.83 6.53 0.77
C ASP A 38 12.16 5.96 2.02
N ASN A 39 11.92 6.78 3.04
CA ASN A 39 11.19 6.37 4.23
C ASN A 39 9.75 5.93 3.88
N TRP A 40 9.03 6.76 3.11
CA TRP A 40 7.71 6.40 2.60
C TRP A 40 7.75 5.13 1.75
N ALA A 41 8.69 5.04 0.80
CA ALA A 41 8.84 3.89 -0.07
C ALA A 41 9.11 2.59 0.70
N ASN A 42 9.89 2.64 1.79
CA ASN A 42 10.14 1.50 2.64
C ASN A 42 8.87 0.99 3.32
N HIS A 43 8.03 1.91 3.82
CA HIS A 43 6.73 1.53 4.36
C HIS A 43 5.84 0.88 3.30
N VAL A 44 5.73 1.46 2.12
CA VAL A 44 4.91 0.92 1.01
C VAL A 44 5.42 -0.45 0.56
N LYS A 45 6.73 -0.61 0.41
CA LYS A 45 7.36 -1.91 0.05
C LYS A 45 7.14 -2.99 1.09
N SER A 46 7.02 -2.64 2.37
CA SER A 46 6.74 -3.62 3.42
C SER A 46 5.38 -4.31 3.29
N PHE A 47 4.49 -3.78 2.45
CA PHE A 47 3.22 -4.42 2.04
C PHE A 47 3.37 -5.35 0.84
N GLY A 48 4.59 -5.55 0.33
CA GLY A 48 4.88 -6.38 -0.85
C GLY A 48 4.80 -5.65 -2.19
N LEU A 49 4.60 -4.32 -2.19
CA LEU A 49 4.56 -3.52 -3.42
C LEU A 49 5.97 -3.24 -3.95
N GLY A 50 6.08 -3.05 -5.26
CA GLY A 50 7.35 -2.69 -5.91
C GLY A 50 8.42 -3.78 -5.89
N GLN A 51 8.06 -5.04 -5.63
CA GLN A 51 8.97 -6.19 -5.59
C GLN A 51 8.27 -7.46 -6.08
N PHE A 52 9.07 -8.44 -6.53
CA PHE A 52 8.54 -9.77 -6.78
C PHE A 52 8.27 -10.48 -5.45
N LEU A 53 7.03 -10.98 -5.27
CA LEU A 53 6.60 -11.57 -4.00
C LEU A 53 7.20 -12.96 -3.70
N GLY A 54 7.92 -13.55 -4.65
CA GLY A 54 8.50 -14.90 -4.46
C GLY A 54 7.49 -16.04 -4.57
N THR A 55 6.41 -15.83 -5.31
CA THR A 55 5.35 -16.83 -5.57
C THR A 55 5.94 -18.10 -6.17
N ASP A 56 5.15 -19.17 -6.24
CA ASP A 56 5.47 -20.41 -6.97
C ASP A 56 5.28 -20.29 -8.48
N MET A 57 4.86 -19.13 -8.96
CA MET A 57 4.81 -18.80 -10.39
C MET A 57 6.21 -18.34 -10.86
N PRO A 58 6.70 -18.86 -12.01
CA PRO A 58 8.04 -18.55 -12.52
C PRO A 58 8.15 -17.12 -13.07
N ILE A 59 7.03 -16.48 -13.34
CA ILE A 59 6.95 -15.16 -13.96
C ILE A 59 6.05 -14.26 -13.09
N GLY A 60 6.46 -13.00 -12.91
CA GLY A 60 5.67 -12.00 -12.21
C GLY A 60 6.21 -10.59 -12.40
N ALA A 61 5.31 -9.62 -12.43
CA ALA A 61 5.69 -8.22 -12.48
C ALA A 61 6.11 -7.73 -11.09
N LYS A 62 7.24 -7.01 -11.03
CA LYS A 62 7.72 -6.38 -9.78
C LYS A 62 6.92 -5.13 -9.43
N GLY A 63 6.22 -4.53 -10.40
CA GLY A 63 5.67 -3.19 -10.20
C GLY A 63 6.78 -2.16 -9.96
N LEU A 64 6.42 -1.01 -9.44
CA LEU A 64 7.33 0.08 -9.11
C LEU A 64 6.82 0.83 -7.88
N VAL A 65 7.70 1.03 -6.92
CA VAL A 65 7.54 2.04 -5.86
C VAL A 65 8.70 3.00 -6.03
N PRO A 66 8.45 4.28 -6.33
CA PRO A 66 9.51 5.24 -6.61
C PRO A 66 10.41 5.46 -5.39
N THR A 67 11.70 5.71 -5.66
CA THR A 67 12.73 5.91 -4.64
C THR A 67 13.48 7.21 -4.89
N SER A 68 14.26 7.63 -3.90
CA SER A 68 15.16 8.78 -4.03
C SER A 68 16.11 8.66 -5.22
N LYS A 69 16.64 7.45 -5.47
CA LYS A 69 17.53 7.16 -6.60
C LYS A 69 16.85 7.47 -7.94
N MET A 70 15.58 7.08 -8.09
CA MET A 70 14.82 7.34 -9.30
C MET A 70 14.58 8.85 -9.49
N TYR A 71 14.15 9.53 -8.45
CA TYR A 71 13.88 10.96 -8.52
C TYR A 71 15.15 11.82 -8.65
N LYS A 72 16.28 11.41 -8.06
CA LYS A 72 17.59 12.06 -8.30
C LYS A 72 17.94 12.06 -9.77
N LYS A 73 17.69 10.93 -10.46
CA LYS A 73 17.91 10.84 -11.91
C LYS A 73 16.90 11.70 -12.69
N MET A 74 15.63 11.68 -12.31
CA MET A 74 14.56 12.39 -13.00
C MET A 74 14.67 13.91 -12.88
N TYR A 75 15.10 14.40 -11.70
CA TYR A 75 15.20 15.82 -11.39
C TYR A 75 16.64 16.36 -11.36
N ASN A 76 17.60 15.62 -11.90
CA ASN A 76 19.03 16.00 -11.96
C ASN A 76 19.59 16.42 -10.59
N GLY A 77 19.16 15.77 -9.53
CA GLY A 77 19.60 16.04 -8.16
C GLY A 77 18.93 17.23 -7.47
N ALA A 78 18.02 17.94 -8.15
CA ALA A 78 17.27 19.02 -7.53
C ALA A 78 16.33 18.50 -6.42
N PRO A 79 16.11 19.26 -5.33
CA PRO A 79 15.19 18.87 -4.26
C PRO A 79 13.78 18.54 -4.80
N ILE A 80 13.19 17.45 -4.30
CA ILE A 80 11.85 17.05 -4.70
C ILE A 80 10.84 17.94 -3.98
N ARG A 81 9.93 18.55 -4.75
CA ARG A 81 8.74 19.21 -4.20
C ARG A 81 7.62 18.17 -4.07
N SER A 82 6.98 18.11 -2.91
CA SER A 82 5.89 17.16 -2.66
C SER A 82 4.76 17.26 -3.70
N SER A 83 4.50 18.46 -4.22
CA SER A 83 3.51 18.71 -5.27
C SER A 83 3.80 18.00 -6.59
N TYR A 84 5.08 17.74 -6.93
CA TYR A 84 5.45 17.08 -8.18
C TYR A 84 5.15 15.57 -8.16
N ILE A 85 5.13 14.99 -6.98
CA ILE A 85 4.97 13.54 -6.77
C ILE A 85 3.68 13.20 -6.02
N ILE A 86 2.76 14.16 -5.90
CA ILE A 86 1.55 14.03 -5.08
C ILE A 86 0.61 12.92 -5.57
N SER A 87 0.65 12.58 -6.86
CA SER A 87 -0.15 11.52 -7.45
C SER A 87 0.13 10.14 -6.83
N ASN A 88 1.32 9.93 -6.27
CA ASN A 88 1.65 8.70 -5.54
C ASN A 88 0.74 8.46 -4.33
N SER A 89 0.17 9.53 -3.76
CA SER A 89 -0.73 9.46 -2.60
C SER A 89 -2.02 8.68 -2.84
N ILE A 90 -2.42 8.55 -4.10
CA ILE A 90 -3.63 7.86 -4.54
C ILE A 90 -3.31 6.66 -5.45
N GLY A 91 -2.07 6.17 -5.40
CA GLY A 91 -1.64 5.01 -6.20
C GLY A 91 -1.47 5.29 -7.69
N GLN A 92 -1.30 6.56 -8.07
CA GLN A 92 -1.02 7.01 -9.43
C GLN A 92 0.42 7.52 -9.56
N GLY A 93 0.72 8.20 -10.66
CA GLY A 93 2.07 8.71 -10.93
C GLY A 93 3.03 7.57 -11.26
N GLU A 94 4.14 7.49 -10.53
CA GLU A 94 5.18 6.49 -10.77
C GLU A 94 4.91 5.15 -10.09
N VAL A 95 3.86 5.02 -9.28
CA VAL A 95 3.50 3.75 -8.61
C VAL A 95 2.89 2.78 -9.62
N LEU A 96 3.51 1.61 -9.79
CA LEU A 96 3.00 0.52 -10.62
C LEU A 96 2.82 -0.73 -9.76
N THR A 97 1.67 -1.37 -9.87
CA THR A 97 1.34 -2.58 -9.10
C THR A 97 0.74 -3.66 -10.00
N SER A 98 0.90 -4.91 -9.59
CA SER A 98 0.18 -6.03 -10.19
C SER A 98 -1.04 -6.40 -9.34
N PRO A 99 -2.07 -7.06 -9.92
CA PRO A 99 -3.25 -7.50 -9.16
C PRO A 99 -2.91 -8.35 -7.93
N ILE A 100 -1.91 -9.23 -8.04
CA ILE A 100 -1.47 -10.07 -6.90
C ILE A 100 -0.85 -9.23 -5.77
N GLN A 101 -0.15 -8.14 -6.10
CA GLN A 101 0.39 -7.22 -5.09
C GLN A 101 -0.73 -6.44 -4.40
N LEU A 102 -1.77 -6.03 -5.13
CA LEU A 102 -2.94 -5.38 -4.52
C LEU A 102 -3.68 -6.34 -3.58
N ALA A 103 -3.91 -7.59 -4.01
CA ALA A 103 -4.51 -8.62 -3.17
C ALA A 103 -3.66 -8.88 -1.92
N ASN A 104 -2.33 -8.95 -2.07
CA ASN A 104 -1.40 -9.12 -0.94
C ASN A 104 -1.44 -7.92 0.03
N MET A 105 -1.51 -6.69 -0.49
CA MET A 105 -1.67 -5.49 0.34
C MET A 105 -2.95 -5.58 1.19
N MET A 106 -4.07 -6.03 0.61
CA MET A 106 -5.31 -6.23 1.36
C MET A 106 -5.17 -7.35 2.39
N ALA A 107 -4.40 -8.41 2.10
CA ALA A 107 -4.09 -9.45 3.09
C ALA A 107 -3.27 -8.90 4.27
N VAL A 108 -2.31 -7.99 4.02
CA VAL A 108 -1.59 -7.28 5.11
C VAL A 108 -2.55 -6.50 5.99
N VAL A 109 -3.50 -5.77 5.39
CA VAL A 109 -4.50 -5.00 6.14
C VAL A 109 -5.40 -5.91 6.96
N ALA A 110 -5.95 -6.96 6.35
CA ALA A 110 -6.84 -7.93 7.02
C ALA A 110 -6.15 -8.66 8.18
N ASN A 111 -4.87 -9.00 8.02
CA ASN A 111 -4.05 -9.65 9.04
C ASN A 111 -3.46 -8.67 10.07
N GLN A 112 -3.76 -7.37 9.94
CA GLN A 112 -3.23 -6.33 10.83
C GLN A 112 -1.69 -6.30 10.87
N GLY A 113 -1.05 -6.31 9.70
CA GLY A 113 0.36 -6.02 9.57
C GLY A 113 1.26 -7.14 9.06
N TYR A 114 0.74 -8.26 8.55
CA TYR A 114 1.58 -9.29 7.95
C TYR A 114 0.92 -9.99 6.76
N TYR A 115 1.72 -10.65 5.94
CA TYR A 115 1.27 -11.53 4.87
C TYR A 115 2.14 -12.79 4.79
N TYR A 116 1.64 -13.79 4.09
CA TYR A 116 2.41 -14.94 3.63
C TYR A 116 2.66 -14.79 2.13
N THR A 117 3.79 -15.31 1.64
CA THR A 117 4.05 -15.33 0.20
C THR A 117 2.89 -15.99 -0.54
N PRO A 118 2.18 -15.28 -1.46
CA PRO A 118 1.10 -15.86 -2.23
C PRO A 118 1.58 -17.04 -3.07
N HIS A 119 0.80 -18.13 -3.13
CA HIS A 119 1.13 -19.33 -3.88
C HIS A 119 -0.12 -20.08 -4.31
N ILE A 120 -0.02 -20.85 -5.38
CA ILE A 120 -1.11 -21.65 -5.95
C ILE A 120 -1.04 -23.08 -5.42
N VAL A 121 0.16 -23.64 -5.29
CA VAL A 121 0.35 -25.02 -4.86
C VAL A 121 0.06 -25.16 -3.37
N LYS A 122 -1.05 -25.79 -3.03
CA LYS A 122 -1.44 -26.05 -1.65
C LYS A 122 -0.62 -27.16 -1.01
N LYS A 123 -0.37 -28.25 -1.76
CA LYS A 123 0.33 -29.45 -1.28
C LYS A 123 0.84 -30.30 -2.42
N ILE A 124 2.02 -30.87 -2.26
CA ILE A 124 2.57 -31.93 -3.13
C ILE A 124 2.63 -33.21 -2.30
N LYS A 125 2.08 -34.32 -2.82
CA LYS A 125 2.08 -35.61 -2.10
C LYS A 125 3.51 -36.04 -1.78
N GLY A 126 3.77 -36.31 -0.50
CA GLY A 126 5.10 -36.77 -0.04
C GLY A 126 6.14 -35.66 0.13
N GLN A 127 5.79 -34.39 -0.08
CA GLN A 127 6.71 -33.28 0.10
C GLN A 127 6.13 -32.23 1.07
N PRO A 128 6.93 -31.66 1.97
CA PRO A 128 6.50 -30.54 2.81
C PRO A 128 6.36 -29.27 1.92
N LEU A 129 5.46 -28.38 2.30
CA LEU A 129 5.37 -27.05 1.70
C LEU A 129 6.66 -26.27 2.03
N ASP A 130 7.19 -25.54 1.02
CA ASP A 130 8.37 -24.69 1.22
C ASP A 130 8.11 -23.68 2.36
N LYS A 131 9.08 -23.55 3.26
CA LYS A 131 9.00 -22.62 4.41
C LYS A 131 8.70 -21.17 4.00
N LYS A 132 9.11 -20.73 2.81
CA LYS A 132 8.81 -19.38 2.32
C LYS A 132 7.31 -19.09 2.27
N PHE A 133 6.46 -20.10 2.05
CA PHE A 133 5.00 -19.96 1.99
C PHE A 133 4.32 -19.99 3.38
N THR A 134 5.05 -20.40 4.41
CA THR A 134 4.57 -20.43 5.79
C THR A 134 5.24 -19.42 6.70
N THR A 135 6.20 -18.64 6.16
CA THR A 135 6.88 -17.58 6.88
C THR A 135 6.10 -16.28 6.77
N LYS A 136 5.86 -15.62 7.89
CA LYS A 136 5.23 -14.31 7.95
C LYS A 136 6.19 -13.21 7.52
N HIS A 137 5.74 -12.36 6.61
CA HIS A 137 6.40 -11.11 6.26
C HIS A 137 5.65 -9.98 6.95
N TYR A 138 6.33 -9.21 7.80
CA TYR A 138 5.71 -8.14 8.57
C TYR A 138 5.85 -6.79 7.87
N SER A 139 4.77 -6.00 7.89
CA SER A 139 4.83 -4.60 7.52
C SER A 139 5.60 -3.79 8.58
N THR A 140 6.09 -2.64 8.19
CA THR A 140 6.75 -1.69 9.10
C THR A 140 5.75 -0.76 9.82
N ILE A 141 4.45 -1.00 9.64
CA ILE A 141 3.38 -0.24 10.30
C ILE A 141 2.96 -0.97 11.57
N ASP A 142 2.89 -0.22 12.68
CA ASP A 142 2.46 -0.76 13.95
C ASP A 142 1.00 -1.25 13.87
N LYS A 143 0.74 -2.39 14.53
CA LYS A 143 -0.55 -3.07 14.53
C LYS A 143 -1.72 -2.17 14.96
N GLN A 144 -1.50 -1.24 15.88
CA GLN A 144 -2.51 -0.33 16.39
C GLN A 144 -3.14 0.58 15.32
N TYR A 145 -2.48 0.78 14.17
CA TYR A 145 -2.98 1.63 13.09
C TYR A 145 -3.87 0.91 12.08
N PHE A 146 -3.98 -0.42 12.14
CA PHE A 146 -4.83 -1.17 11.22
C PHE A 146 -6.33 -1.13 11.55
N PRO A 147 -6.79 -1.19 12.81
CA PRO A 147 -8.22 -1.19 13.11
C PRO A 147 -8.98 0.01 12.52
N PRO A 148 -8.54 1.27 12.66
CA PRO A 148 -9.24 2.41 12.05
C PRO A 148 -9.21 2.37 10.52
N MET A 149 -8.18 1.78 9.90
CA MET A 149 -8.13 1.60 8.44
C MET A 149 -9.13 0.53 7.99
N ILE A 150 -9.21 -0.59 8.69
CA ILE A 150 -10.17 -1.67 8.41
C ILE A 150 -11.60 -1.14 8.53
N GLN A 151 -11.90 -0.35 9.57
CA GLN A 151 -13.21 0.28 9.72
C GLN A 151 -13.51 1.21 8.55
N GLY A 152 -12.55 2.05 8.15
CA GLY A 152 -12.71 2.94 6.99
C GLY A 152 -13.00 2.18 5.70
N LEU A 153 -12.35 1.03 5.47
CA LEU A 153 -12.59 0.16 4.31
C LEU A 153 -13.97 -0.51 4.37
N ALA A 154 -14.41 -0.97 5.54
CA ALA A 154 -15.78 -1.48 5.73
C ALA A 154 -16.81 -0.39 5.44
N ASP A 155 -16.54 0.83 5.86
CA ASP A 155 -17.44 1.96 5.64
C ASP A 155 -17.50 2.40 4.16
N VAL A 156 -16.47 2.13 3.33
CA VAL A 156 -16.55 2.30 1.86
C VAL A 156 -17.74 1.52 1.29
N TYR A 157 -17.93 0.27 1.74
CA TYR A 157 -19.00 -0.60 1.31
C TYR A 157 -20.33 -0.26 2.01
N ASN A 158 -20.31 0.02 3.31
CA ASN A 158 -21.51 0.22 4.10
C ASN A 158 -22.23 1.54 3.82
N VAL A 159 -21.49 2.64 3.74
CA VAL A 159 -22.05 4.01 3.65
C VAL A 159 -21.30 4.91 2.67
N GLY A 160 -20.18 4.43 2.11
CA GLY A 160 -19.27 5.21 1.27
C GLY A 160 -19.51 5.03 -0.22
N THR A 161 -18.44 5.23 -1.00
CA THR A 161 -18.47 5.28 -2.47
C THR A 161 -18.90 3.97 -3.14
N ALA A 162 -18.77 2.82 -2.47
CA ALA A 162 -19.21 1.52 -2.98
C ALA A 162 -20.59 1.08 -2.40
N SER A 163 -21.29 1.92 -1.66
CA SER A 163 -22.56 1.54 -1.02
C SER A 163 -23.67 1.17 -1.99
N THR A 164 -23.61 1.67 -3.24
CA THR A 164 -24.55 1.32 -4.31
C THR A 164 -24.28 -0.05 -4.95
N LEU A 165 -23.11 -0.66 -4.64
CA LEU A 165 -22.69 -1.96 -5.16
C LEU A 165 -22.95 -3.10 -4.17
N LYS A 166 -23.78 -2.88 -3.16
CA LYS A 166 -24.09 -3.89 -2.16
C LYS A 166 -24.75 -5.11 -2.79
N VAL A 167 -24.18 -6.28 -2.47
CA VAL A 167 -24.73 -7.58 -2.84
C VAL A 167 -25.25 -8.24 -1.58
N GLU A 168 -26.51 -8.69 -1.61
CA GLU A 168 -27.15 -9.37 -0.49
C GLU A 168 -26.37 -10.65 -0.14
N GLY A 169 -26.04 -10.86 1.14
CA GLY A 169 -25.27 -12.01 1.61
C GLY A 169 -23.74 -11.88 1.59
N LEU A 170 -23.20 -10.77 1.06
CA LEU A 170 -21.77 -10.43 1.23
C LEU A 170 -21.60 -9.48 2.42
N GLN A 171 -20.79 -9.91 3.39
CA GLN A 171 -20.35 -9.10 4.53
C GLN A 171 -18.94 -8.58 4.33
#